data_6cabc4a3bf07ccdb30885a1c91617d03
#
_entry.id   6cabc4a3bf07ccdb30885a1c91617d03
#
_cell.length_a   1.000
_cell.length_b   1.000
_cell.length_c   1.000
_cell.angle_alpha   90.00
_cell.angle_beta   90.00
_cell.angle_gamma   90.00
#
_symmetry.space_group_name_H-M   'P 1'
#
loop_
_entity.id
_entity.type
_entity.pdbx_description
1 polymer ?
#
loop_
_entity_poly.entity_id
_entity_poly.type
_entity_poly.pdbx_seq_one_letter_code
_entity_poly.pdbx_strand_id
1 'polypeptide(L)'
;MQFLRRLNTDRIRSFLFGSRTRYGMVFTIVLYALLVAIGFVYLYPLLFMFVSSVKSPADLLNPMVQWVPAEFYTGNYEKAFLVLDYPATLAASILVSIVPSILQTFITSLIGYGLARYRFWGRNLILLLILATFIIPPQNTVIPQMLTYREFGLLGNPLSLILHALMGQGFRSAIFILIFYQTFLSLPKVLEEAARIDGASDLRIFFTIAVPSALSAYIVSFIFSIVWYWNETFLTAIFL
;
A
#
# COMPACT_ATOMS: atom_id res chain seq x y z
N MET A 1 34.41 30.54 44.79
CA MET A 1 33.31 31.09 43.96
C MET A 1 33.35 30.71 42.47
N GLN A 2 34.53 30.66 41.80
CA GLN A 2 34.63 30.30 40.38
C GLN A 2 34.23 28.83 40.07
N PHE A 3 34.48 27.88 40.97
CA PHE A 3 34.15 26.45 40.78
C PHE A 3 32.63 26.19 40.76
N LEU A 4 31.87 26.84 41.60
CA LEU A 4 30.38 26.73 41.64
C LEU A 4 29.73 27.39 40.40
N ARG A 5 30.32 28.42 39.85
CA ARG A 5 29.86 29.05 38.61
C ARG A 5 30.08 28.16 37.38
N ARG A 6 31.18 27.38 37.30
CA ARG A 6 31.42 26.43 36.20
C ARG A 6 30.45 25.23 36.24
N LEU A 7 30.17 24.69 37.45
CA LEU A 7 29.22 23.60 37.58
C LEU A 7 27.79 23.99 37.18
N ASN A 8 27.42 25.25 37.39
CA ASN A 8 26.09 25.73 36.99
C ASN A 8 26.00 25.96 35.46
N THR A 9 27.07 26.47 34.84
CA THR A 9 27.14 26.64 33.36
C THR A 9 27.17 25.32 32.62
N ASP A 10 27.86 24.30 33.11
CA ASP A 10 27.91 22.98 32.49
C ASP A 10 26.58 22.22 32.60
N ARG A 11 25.88 22.37 33.71
CA ARG A 11 24.51 21.84 33.88
C ARG A 11 23.50 22.53 32.93
N ILE A 12 23.55 23.87 32.86
CA ILE A 12 22.68 24.64 31.93
C ILE A 12 23.00 24.27 30.48
N ARG A 13 24.26 24.16 30.12
CA ARG A 13 24.72 23.79 28.78
C ARG A 13 24.25 22.37 28.42
N SER A 14 24.40 21.40 29.33
CA SER A 14 23.95 20.04 29.10
C SER A 14 22.41 19.92 29.05
N PHE A 15 21.69 20.74 29.78
CA PHE A 15 20.24 20.83 29.71
C PHE A 15 19.76 21.43 28.39
N LEU A 16 20.40 22.52 27.91
CA LEU A 16 20.00 23.20 26.68
C LEU A 16 20.45 22.44 25.43
N PHE A 17 21.71 21.99 25.37
CA PHE A 17 22.30 21.40 24.16
C PHE A 17 22.43 19.88 24.21
N GLY A 18 22.12 19.28 25.36
CA GLY A 18 22.20 17.82 25.55
C GLY A 18 23.54 17.33 26.04
N SER A 19 23.59 16.04 26.34
CA SER A 19 24.77 15.28 26.73
C SER A 19 24.90 14.06 25.81
N ARG A 20 25.99 13.28 25.97
CA ARG A 20 26.23 12.06 25.18
C ARG A 20 25.08 11.03 25.20
N THR A 21 24.19 11.11 26.18
CA THR A 21 23.10 10.15 26.41
C THR A 21 21.70 10.76 26.37
N ARG A 22 21.56 12.10 26.28
CA ARG A 22 20.25 12.78 26.31
C ARG A 22 20.24 13.96 25.34
N TYR A 23 19.18 14.08 24.57
CA TYR A 23 18.92 15.25 23.72
C TYR A 23 18.68 16.49 24.59
N GLY A 24 19.23 17.64 24.18
CA GLY A 24 19.02 18.92 24.87
C GLY A 24 17.66 19.52 24.56
N MET A 25 17.22 20.43 25.44
CA MET A 25 15.91 21.10 25.30
C MET A 25 15.76 21.83 23.94
N VAL A 26 16.81 22.50 23.48
CA VAL A 26 16.80 23.20 22.17
C VAL A 26 16.59 22.23 21.03
N PHE A 27 17.31 21.10 21.01
CA PHE A 27 17.11 20.05 19.99
C PHE A 27 15.68 19.51 20.04
N THR A 28 15.16 19.26 21.23
CA THR A 28 13.79 18.73 21.42
C THR A 28 12.74 19.73 20.90
N ILE A 29 12.87 21.01 21.23
CA ILE A 29 11.97 22.06 20.74
C ILE A 29 12.02 22.16 19.23
N VAL A 30 13.23 22.21 18.63
CA VAL A 30 13.39 22.26 17.17
C VAL A 30 12.79 21.02 16.50
N LEU A 31 13.04 19.84 17.07
CA LEU A 31 12.48 18.59 16.56
C LEU A 31 10.93 18.61 16.57
N TYR A 32 10.32 18.99 17.70
CA TYR A 32 8.85 19.06 17.78
C TYR A 32 8.28 20.17 16.90
N ALA A 33 8.92 21.33 16.81
CA ALA A 33 8.49 22.40 15.92
C ALA A 33 8.52 21.94 14.46
N LEU A 34 9.58 21.21 14.06
CA LEU A 34 9.70 20.64 12.73
C LEU A 34 8.66 19.55 12.46
N LEU A 35 8.41 18.66 13.43
CA LEU A 35 7.38 17.64 13.33
C LEU A 35 5.97 18.26 13.22
N VAL A 36 5.67 19.31 13.99
CA VAL A 36 4.39 20.04 13.90
C VAL A 36 4.26 20.72 12.53
N ALA A 37 5.32 21.37 12.06
CA ALA A 37 5.32 22.02 10.75
C ALA A 37 5.09 21.02 9.61
N ILE A 38 5.81 19.90 9.62
CA ILE A 38 5.61 18.82 8.65
C ILE A 38 4.18 18.25 8.78
N GLY A 39 3.75 17.95 10.00
CA GLY A 39 2.39 17.45 10.26
C GLY A 39 1.31 18.39 9.73
N PHE A 40 1.48 19.69 9.92
CA PHE A 40 0.56 20.70 9.40
C PHE A 40 0.50 20.70 7.86
N VAL A 41 1.65 20.63 7.18
CA VAL A 41 1.70 20.59 5.71
C VAL A 41 0.96 19.35 5.18
N TYR A 42 1.13 18.18 5.81
CA TYR A 42 0.42 16.95 5.40
C TYR A 42 -1.07 16.95 5.76
N LEU A 43 -1.44 17.55 6.88
CA LEU A 43 -2.84 17.61 7.32
C LEU A 43 -3.62 18.72 6.62
N TYR A 44 -2.94 19.77 6.13
CA TYR A 44 -3.59 20.92 5.49
C TYR A 44 -4.59 20.55 4.39
N PRO A 45 -4.26 19.69 3.39
CA PRO A 45 -5.21 19.30 2.37
C PRO A 45 -6.45 18.58 2.94
N LEU A 46 -6.27 17.73 3.94
CA LEU A 46 -7.36 16.99 4.58
C LEU A 46 -8.29 17.92 5.35
N LEU A 47 -7.72 18.86 6.12
CA LEU A 47 -8.48 19.88 6.84
C LEU A 47 -9.23 20.80 5.87
N PHE A 48 -8.58 21.19 4.77
CA PHE A 48 -9.22 22.02 3.75
C PHE A 48 -10.37 21.28 3.06
N MET A 49 -10.21 20.00 2.71
CA MET A 49 -11.27 19.16 2.18
C MET A 49 -12.45 19.08 3.15
N PHE A 50 -12.19 18.83 4.43
CA PHE A 50 -13.23 18.74 5.46
C PHE A 50 -13.99 20.05 5.60
N VAL A 51 -13.28 21.18 5.73
CA VAL A 51 -13.91 22.49 5.83
C VAL A 51 -14.70 22.82 4.57
N SER A 52 -14.15 22.55 3.38
CA SER A 52 -14.82 22.83 2.11
C SER A 52 -16.07 21.97 1.91
N SER A 53 -16.09 20.74 2.42
CA SER A 53 -17.24 19.85 2.28
C SER A 53 -18.50 20.34 2.99
N VAL A 54 -18.35 21.18 4.02
CA VAL A 54 -19.46 21.76 4.82
C VAL A 54 -19.77 23.22 4.48
N LYS A 55 -19.14 23.80 3.45
CA LYS A 55 -19.42 25.14 2.95
C LYS A 55 -20.61 25.15 2.01
N SER A 56 -21.39 26.23 2.06
CA SER A 56 -22.43 26.50 1.06
C SER A 56 -21.79 26.79 -0.32
N PRO A 57 -22.53 26.62 -1.44
CA PRO A 57 -22.06 27.03 -2.76
C PRO A 57 -21.66 28.52 -2.82
N ALA A 58 -22.32 29.40 -2.07
CA ALA A 58 -21.97 30.79 -1.97
C ALA A 58 -20.63 31.01 -1.25
N ASP A 59 -20.38 30.28 -0.16
CA ASP A 59 -19.12 30.33 0.58
C ASP A 59 -17.92 29.78 -0.25
N LEU A 60 -18.16 28.77 -1.08
CA LEU A 60 -17.12 28.21 -1.96
C LEU A 60 -16.67 29.21 -3.03
N LEU A 61 -17.56 30.12 -3.46
CA LEU A 61 -17.27 31.16 -4.43
C LEU A 61 -16.73 32.44 -3.79
N ASN A 62 -16.79 32.56 -2.46
CA ASN A 62 -16.35 33.75 -1.74
C ASN A 62 -14.90 33.59 -1.25
N PRO A 63 -13.92 34.33 -1.82
CA PRO A 63 -12.51 34.24 -1.42
C PRO A 63 -12.23 34.64 0.04
N MET A 64 -13.15 35.38 0.67
CA MET A 64 -13.03 35.84 2.07
C MET A 64 -13.34 34.71 3.06
N VAL A 65 -14.09 33.68 2.64
CA VAL A 65 -14.48 32.53 3.48
C VAL A 65 -13.51 31.38 3.24
N GLN A 66 -12.35 31.40 3.89
CA GLN A 66 -11.33 30.36 3.68
C GLN A 66 -11.47 29.14 4.61
N TRP A 67 -11.50 29.35 5.93
CA TRP A 67 -11.45 28.28 6.91
C TRP A 67 -12.73 28.09 7.73
N VAL A 68 -13.49 29.13 7.94
CA VAL A 68 -14.72 29.07 8.73
C VAL A 68 -15.90 29.34 7.81
N PRO A 69 -16.80 28.37 7.59
CA PRO A 69 -17.99 28.58 6.78
C PRO A 69 -18.89 29.61 7.45
N ALA A 70 -19.54 30.46 6.65
CA ALA A 70 -20.54 31.41 7.16
C ALA A 70 -21.78 30.67 7.68
N GLU A 71 -22.12 29.56 7.03
CA GLU A 71 -23.20 28.67 7.42
C GLU A 71 -22.76 27.20 7.22
N PHE A 72 -23.14 26.35 8.17
CA PHE A 72 -22.84 24.91 8.11
C PHE A 72 -23.82 24.22 7.15
N TYR A 73 -23.34 23.89 5.95
CA TYR A 73 -24.16 23.34 4.87
C TYR A 73 -23.85 21.88 4.59
N THR A 74 -24.78 20.98 4.85
CA THR A 74 -24.64 19.53 4.63
C THR A 74 -25.17 19.02 3.29
N GLY A 75 -25.83 19.89 2.51
CA GLY A 75 -26.42 19.53 1.21
C GLY A 75 -25.43 19.06 0.16
N ASN A 76 -24.12 19.37 0.33
CA ASN A 76 -23.08 18.82 -0.53
C ASN A 76 -22.98 17.30 -0.43
N TYR A 77 -23.16 16.72 0.75
CA TYR A 77 -23.12 15.28 0.98
C TYR A 77 -24.32 14.59 0.34
N GLU A 78 -25.53 15.14 0.52
CA GLU A 78 -26.74 14.63 -0.11
C GLU A 78 -26.62 14.64 -1.63
N LYS A 79 -26.16 15.78 -2.18
CA LYS A 79 -25.95 15.93 -3.60
C LYS A 79 -24.89 14.96 -4.15
N ALA A 80 -23.76 14.81 -3.45
CA ALA A 80 -22.72 13.87 -3.83
C ALA A 80 -23.21 12.43 -3.79
N PHE A 81 -23.98 12.06 -2.77
CA PHE A 81 -24.55 10.72 -2.63
C PHE A 81 -25.48 10.36 -3.80
N LEU A 82 -26.32 11.30 -4.21
CA LEU A 82 -27.24 11.10 -5.34
C LEU A 82 -26.53 11.11 -6.69
N VAL A 83 -25.67 12.11 -6.94
CA VAL A 83 -25.01 12.29 -8.25
C VAL A 83 -24.01 11.16 -8.55
N LEU A 84 -23.33 10.67 -7.53
CA LEU A 84 -22.34 9.59 -7.69
C LEU A 84 -22.99 8.20 -7.68
N ASP A 85 -24.29 8.08 -7.44
CA ASP A 85 -24.90 6.77 -7.09
C ASP A 85 -23.99 6.03 -6.09
N TYR A 86 -23.73 6.72 -4.96
CA TYR A 86 -22.66 6.34 -4.05
C TYR A 86 -22.66 4.87 -3.61
N PRO A 87 -23.82 4.23 -3.30
CA PRO A 87 -23.85 2.83 -2.91
C PRO A 87 -23.34 1.89 -4.00
N ALA A 88 -23.77 2.08 -5.24
CA ALA A 88 -23.38 1.24 -6.37
C ALA A 88 -21.90 1.45 -6.73
N THR A 89 -21.49 2.71 -6.78
CA THR A 89 -20.08 3.08 -7.08
C THR A 89 -19.13 2.58 -6.00
N LEU A 90 -19.50 2.69 -4.72
CA LEU A 90 -18.70 2.16 -3.62
C LEU A 90 -18.60 0.62 -3.68
N ALA A 91 -19.72 -0.07 -3.94
CA ALA A 91 -19.71 -1.52 -4.08
C ALA A 91 -18.81 -1.97 -5.25
N ALA A 92 -18.89 -1.30 -6.38
CA ALA A 92 -18.01 -1.54 -7.52
C ALA A 92 -16.53 -1.30 -7.17
N SER A 93 -16.20 -0.19 -6.51
CA SER A 93 -14.84 0.14 -6.08
C SER A 93 -14.29 -0.91 -5.10
N ILE A 94 -15.10 -1.36 -4.14
CA ILE A 94 -14.73 -2.43 -3.21
C ILE A 94 -14.47 -3.74 -3.98
N LEU A 95 -15.32 -4.09 -4.92
CA LEU A 95 -15.18 -5.31 -5.71
C LEU A 95 -13.86 -5.31 -6.50
N VAL A 96 -13.60 -4.25 -7.27
CA VAL A 96 -12.42 -4.15 -8.14
C VAL A 96 -11.11 -3.90 -7.38
N SER A 97 -11.19 -3.55 -6.11
CA SER A 97 -10.00 -3.37 -5.26
C SER A 97 -9.72 -4.58 -4.38
N ILE A 98 -10.70 -5.07 -3.65
CA ILE A 98 -10.49 -6.15 -2.66
C ILE A 98 -10.33 -7.51 -3.33
N VAL A 99 -11.18 -7.87 -4.29
CA VAL A 99 -11.14 -9.20 -4.91
C VAL A 99 -9.81 -9.43 -5.64
N PRO A 100 -9.35 -8.54 -6.54
CA PRO A 100 -8.04 -8.72 -7.16
C PRO A 100 -6.89 -8.71 -6.15
N SER A 101 -6.97 -7.90 -5.08
CA SER A 101 -5.92 -7.85 -4.06
C SER A 101 -5.76 -9.16 -3.29
N ILE A 102 -6.86 -9.82 -2.94
CA ILE A 102 -6.83 -11.14 -2.30
C ILE A 102 -6.20 -12.16 -3.25
N LEU A 103 -6.69 -12.22 -4.49
CA LEU A 103 -6.20 -13.17 -5.49
C LEU A 103 -4.73 -12.93 -5.82
N GLN A 104 -4.33 -11.68 -6.04
CA GLN A 104 -2.95 -11.31 -6.30
C GLN A 104 -2.03 -11.71 -5.15
N THR A 105 -2.40 -11.40 -3.90
CA THR A 105 -1.61 -11.76 -2.73
C THR A 105 -1.42 -13.26 -2.64
N PHE A 106 -2.49 -14.02 -2.84
CA PHE A 106 -2.45 -15.48 -2.80
C PHE A 106 -1.61 -16.07 -3.94
N ILE A 107 -1.85 -15.66 -5.18
CA ILE A 107 -1.15 -16.19 -6.37
C ILE A 107 0.34 -15.81 -6.35
N THR A 108 0.67 -14.58 -5.99
CA THR A 108 2.07 -14.16 -5.90
C THR A 108 2.81 -14.89 -4.78
N SER A 109 2.13 -15.24 -3.69
CA SER A 109 2.73 -16.07 -2.64
C SER A 109 2.99 -17.50 -3.14
N LEU A 110 2.05 -18.08 -3.88
CA LEU A 110 2.22 -19.42 -4.45
C LEU A 110 3.39 -19.46 -5.43
N ILE A 111 3.50 -18.47 -6.31
CA ILE A 111 4.62 -18.33 -7.25
C ILE A 111 5.95 -18.14 -6.47
N GLY A 112 5.95 -17.23 -5.49
CA GLY A 112 7.12 -16.98 -4.64
C GLY A 112 7.59 -18.22 -3.88
N TYR A 113 6.65 -19.01 -3.34
CA TYR A 113 6.92 -20.28 -2.67
C TYR A 113 7.52 -21.29 -3.64
N GLY A 114 6.90 -21.49 -4.80
CA GLY A 114 7.39 -22.39 -5.84
C GLY A 114 8.83 -22.05 -6.26
N LEU A 115 9.11 -20.77 -6.50
CA LEU A 115 10.45 -20.30 -6.84
C LEU A 115 11.44 -20.43 -5.67
N ALA A 116 11.03 -20.31 -4.43
CA ALA A 116 11.91 -20.40 -3.26
C ALA A 116 12.29 -21.84 -2.92
N ARG A 117 11.34 -22.77 -3.03
CA ARG A 117 11.47 -24.13 -2.49
C ARG A 117 11.86 -25.16 -3.52
N TYR A 118 11.40 -25.03 -4.75
CA TYR A 118 11.68 -26.02 -5.79
C TYR A 118 12.87 -25.64 -6.66
N ARG A 119 13.69 -26.64 -6.99
CA ARG A 119 14.78 -26.51 -7.97
C ARG A 119 14.33 -27.17 -9.27
N PHE A 120 14.19 -26.37 -10.32
CA PHE A 120 13.85 -26.84 -11.65
C PHE A 120 14.66 -26.07 -12.70
N TRP A 121 14.76 -26.67 -13.88
CA TRP A 121 15.44 -26.03 -15.00
C TRP A 121 14.71 -24.75 -15.41
N GLY A 122 15.45 -23.66 -15.63
CA GLY A 122 14.86 -22.37 -16.02
C GLY A 122 14.39 -21.48 -14.86
N ARG A 123 14.44 -21.94 -13.59
CA ARG A 123 14.02 -21.15 -12.41
C ARG A 123 14.62 -19.74 -12.40
N ASN A 124 15.92 -19.62 -12.62
CA ASN A 124 16.61 -18.33 -12.57
C ASN A 124 16.21 -17.44 -13.76
N LEU A 125 15.93 -18.04 -14.92
CA LEU A 125 15.41 -17.32 -16.07
C LEU A 125 14.01 -16.78 -15.80
N ILE A 126 13.13 -17.59 -15.20
CA ILE A 126 11.78 -17.15 -14.80
C ILE A 126 11.87 -15.98 -13.80
N LEU A 127 12.74 -16.09 -12.80
CA LEU A 127 12.96 -15.01 -11.84
C LEU A 127 13.46 -13.73 -12.53
N LEU A 128 14.39 -13.86 -13.49
CA LEU A 128 14.87 -12.73 -14.28
C LEU A 128 13.73 -12.11 -15.13
N LEU A 129 12.89 -12.92 -15.74
CA LEU A 129 11.75 -12.44 -16.53
C LEU A 129 10.71 -11.73 -15.64
N ILE A 130 10.44 -12.25 -14.45
CA ILE A 130 9.58 -11.56 -13.46
C ILE A 130 10.16 -10.19 -13.10
N LEU A 131 11.47 -10.10 -12.85
CA LEU A 131 12.14 -8.83 -12.61
C LEU A 131 12.06 -7.90 -13.82
N ALA A 132 12.19 -8.43 -15.04
CA ALA A 132 12.07 -7.64 -16.26
C ALA A 132 10.67 -7.03 -16.42
N THR A 133 9.61 -7.73 -16.02
CA THR A 133 8.23 -7.17 -16.06
C THR A 133 8.07 -5.97 -15.15
N PHE A 134 8.87 -5.86 -14.08
CA PHE A 134 8.83 -4.69 -13.20
C PHE A 134 9.43 -3.44 -13.86
N ILE A 135 10.40 -3.62 -14.75
CA ILE A 135 11.09 -2.52 -15.45
C ILE A 135 10.25 -1.99 -16.60
N ILE A 136 9.43 -2.85 -17.24
CA ILE A 136 8.58 -2.47 -18.38
C ILE A 136 7.43 -1.59 -17.88
N PRO A 137 7.30 -0.35 -18.38
CA PRO A 137 6.18 0.52 -18.01
C PRO A 137 4.83 -0.11 -18.41
N PRO A 138 3.81 -0.13 -17.53
CA PRO A 138 2.48 -0.68 -17.86
C PRO A 138 1.86 -0.06 -19.11
N GLN A 139 2.17 1.20 -19.40
CA GLN A 139 1.68 1.93 -20.56
C GLN A 139 2.02 1.24 -21.91
N ASN A 140 3.13 0.53 -21.97
CA ASN A 140 3.54 -0.18 -23.18
C ASN A 140 2.69 -1.42 -23.48
N THR A 141 2.04 -1.98 -22.47
CA THR A 141 1.23 -3.21 -22.57
C THR A 141 -0.27 -2.94 -22.65
N VAL A 142 -0.71 -1.71 -22.41
CA VAL A 142 -2.15 -1.34 -22.34
C VAL A 142 -2.88 -1.64 -23.64
N ILE A 143 -2.33 -1.24 -24.80
CA ILE A 143 -2.99 -1.44 -26.09
C ILE A 143 -3.14 -2.93 -26.43
N PRO A 144 -2.09 -3.77 -26.37
CA PRO A 144 -2.24 -5.22 -26.53
C PRO A 144 -3.24 -5.85 -25.58
N GLN A 145 -3.23 -5.44 -24.30
CA GLN A 145 -4.17 -5.94 -23.30
C GLN A 145 -5.62 -5.55 -23.64
N MET A 146 -5.84 -4.29 -24.02
CA MET A 146 -7.15 -3.81 -24.44
C MET A 146 -7.70 -4.60 -25.62
N LEU A 147 -6.88 -4.87 -26.65
CA LEU A 147 -7.29 -5.69 -27.79
C LEU A 147 -7.65 -7.12 -27.37
N THR A 148 -6.82 -7.73 -26.52
CA THR A 148 -7.08 -9.07 -25.97
C THR A 148 -8.38 -9.10 -25.18
N TYR A 149 -8.60 -8.13 -24.29
CA TYR A 149 -9.83 -8.06 -23.50
C TYR A 149 -11.07 -7.81 -24.34
N ARG A 150 -10.93 -7.04 -25.42
CA ARG A 150 -12.00 -6.84 -26.40
C ARG A 150 -12.39 -8.14 -27.10
N GLU A 151 -11.42 -8.94 -27.56
CA GLU A 151 -11.66 -10.23 -28.22
C GLU A 151 -12.36 -11.23 -27.29
N PHE A 152 -12.02 -11.23 -26.01
CA PHE A 152 -12.65 -12.10 -25.01
C PHE A 152 -13.93 -11.50 -24.38
N GLY A 153 -14.38 -10.32 -24.81
CA GLY A 153 -15.58 -9.68 -24.24
C GLY A 153 -15.41 -9.24 -22.79
N LEU A 154 -14.19 -8.93 -22.36
CA LEU A 154 -13.86 -8.57 -20.98
C LEU A 154 -13.76 -7.04 -20.77
N LEU A 155 -13.86 -6.23 -21.83
CA LEU A 155 -13.93 -4.77 -21.69
C LEU A 155 -15.26 -4.37 -21.07
N GLY A 156 -15.21 -3.40 -20.16
CA GLY A 156 -16.37 -2.98 -19.36
C GLY A 156 -16.77 -3.96 -18.27
N ASN A 157 -15.92 -4.94 -17.94
CA ASN A 157 -16.22 -5.98 -16.97
C ASN A 157 -15.12 -6.12 -15.90
N PRO A 158 -15.45 -6.11 -14.61
CA PRO A 158 -14.49 -6.30 -13.51
C PRO A 158 -13.63 -7.57 -13.63
N LEU A 159 -14.10 -8.58 -14.38
CA LEU A 159 -13.34 -9.79 -14.64
C LEU A 159 -12.00 -9.53 -15.33
N SER A 160 -11.85 -8.44 -16.10
CA SER A 160 -10.58 -8.04 -16.71
C SER A 160 -9.47 -7.88 -15.65
N LEU A 161 -9.74 -7.19 -14.56
CA LEU A 161 -8.79 -6.96 -13.46
C LEU A 161 -8.64 -8.22 -12.58
N ILE A 162 -9.74 -8.94 -12.33
CA ILE A 162 -9.75 -10.16 -11.51
C ILE A 162 -8.92 -11.26 -12.16
N LEU A 163 -9.10 -11.51 -13.45
CA LEU A 163 -8.33 -12.51 -14.19
C LEU A 163 -6.85 -12.15 -14.28
N HIS A 164 -6.55 -10.86 -14.44
CA HIS A 164 -5.18 -10.36 -14.44
C HIS A 164 -4.46 -10.67 -13.12
N ALA A 165 -5.12 -10.43 -12.00
CA ALA A 165 -4.62 -10.76 -10.68
C ALA A 165 -4.45 -12.28 -10.47
N LEU A 166 -5.44 -13.07 -10.92
CA LEU A 166 -5.43 -14.53 -10.82
C LEU A 166 -4.30 -15.17 -11.65
N MET A 167 -3.90 -14.56 -12.74
CA MET A 167 -2.78 -15.02 -13.56
C MET A 167 -1.40 -14.56 -13.04
N GLY A 168 -1.34 -13.89 -11.89
CA GLY A 168 -0.09 -13.37 -11.33
C GLY A 168 0.45 -12.13 -12.06
N GLN A 169 -0.37 -11.50 -12.89
CA GLN A 169 -0.05 -10.31 -13.67
C GLN A 169 -0.72 -9.04 -13.11
N GLY A 170 -1.30 -9.10 -11.92
CA GLY A 170 -1.90 -7.95 -11.25
C GLY A 170 -0.91 -6.81 -11.02
N PHE A 171 -1.40 -5.66 -10.59
CA PHE A 171 -0.59 -4.45 -10.45
C PHE A 171 0.66 -4.69 -9.61
N ARG A 172 1.82 -4.48 -10.24
CA ARG A 172 3.15 -4.66 -9.61
C ARG A 172 3.38 -6.05 -8.99
N SER A 173 2.76 -7.10 -9.53
CA SER A 173 2.89 -8.48 -9.04
C SER A 173 4.34 -8.93 -8.86
N ALA A 174 5.27 -8.47 -9.68
CA ALA A 174 6.68 -8.81 -9.57
C ALA A 174 7.27 -8.47 -8.18
N ILE A 175 6.88 -7.33 -7.59
CA ILE A 175 7.34 -6.93 -6.24
C ILE A 175 6.80 -7.93 -5.20
N PHE A 176 5.52 -8.29 -5.29
CA PHE A 176 4.93 -9.23 -4.33
C PHE A 176 5.52 -10.63 -4.45
N ILE A 177 5.76 -11.11 -5.67
CA ILE A 177 6.46 -12.37 -5.91
C ILE A 177 7.85 -12.36 -5.25
N LEU A 178 8.59 -11.24 -5.37
CA LEU A 178 9.90 -11.09 -4.75
C LEU A 178 9.82 -11.05 -3.22
N ILE A 179 8.84 -10.34 -2.65
CA ILE A 179 8.62 -10.30 -1.20
C ILE A 179 8.40 -11.73 -0.68
N PHE A 180 7.50 -12.49 -1.30
CA PHE A 180 7.22 -13.85 -0.90
C PHE A 180 8.41 -14.78 -1.17
N TYR A 181 9.09 -14.65 -2.31
CA TYR A 181 10.29 -15.41 -2.63
C TYR A 181 11.37 -15.24 -1.54
N GLN A 182 11.69 -14.01 -1.16
CA GLN A 182 12.66 -13.73 -0.11
C GLN A 182 12.20 -14.22 1.26
N THR A 183 10.93 -14.02 1.59
CA THR A 183 10.34 -14.51 2.83
C THR A 183 10.47 -16.02 2.94
N PHE A 184 10.05 -16.75 1.92
CA PHE A 184 10.15 -18.22 1.94
C PHE A 184 11.59 -18.74 1.89
N LEU A 185 12.51 -18.03 1.24
CA LEU A 185 13.94 -18.40 1.31
C LEU A 185 14.51 -18.29 2.71
N SER A 186 14.04 -17.35 3.52
CA SER A 186 14.53 -17.14 4.89
C SER A 186 13.97 -18.14 5.91
N LEU A 187 12.90 -18.85 5.60
CA LEU A 187 12.31 -19.83 6.50
C LEU A 187 13.17 -21.10 6.57
N PRO A 188 13.37 -21.69 7.77
CA PRO A 188 14.13 -22.92 7.95
C PRO A 188 13.47 -24.11 7.20
N LYS A 189 14.22 -24.77 6.34
CA LYS A 189 13.73 -25.94 5.57
C LYS A 189 13.39 -27.14 6.43
N VAL A 190 14.03 -27.25 7.59
CA VAL A 190 13.85 -28.38 8.52
C VAL A 190 12.36 -28.56 8.91
N LEU A 191 11.59 -27.47 9.00
CA LEU A 191 10.15 -27.54 9.31
C LEU A 191 9.36 -28.28 8.21
N GLU A 192 9.69 -28.00 6.95
CA GLU A 192 9.02 -28.63 5.80
C GLU A 192 9.51 -30.09 5.60
N GLU A 193 10.79 -30.33 5.84
CA GLU A 193 11.38 -31.68 5.78
C GLU A 193 10.79 -32.63 6.83
N ALA A 194 10.61 -32.14 8.07
CA ALA A 194 9.93 -32.88 9.13
C ALA A 194 8.49 -33.22 8.75
N ALA A 195 7.73 -32.26 8.24
CA ALA A 195 6.36 -32.50 7.80
C ALA A 195 6.27 -33.50 6.62
N ARG A 196 7.24 -33.50 5.71
CA ARG A 196 7.33 -34.53 4.65
C ARG A 196 7.59 -35.94 5.18
N ILE A 197 8.41 -36.05 6.21
CA ILE A 197 8.64 -37.34 6.89
C ILE A 197 7.34 -37.84 7.53
N ASP A 198 6.52 -36.92 8.07
CA ASP A 198 5.21 -37.22 8.63
C ASP A 198 4.12 -37.48 7.55
N GLY A 199 4.50 -37.50 6.26
CA GLY A 199 3.61 -37.82 5.15
C GLY A 199 2.74 -36.64 4.66
N ALA A 200 3.07 -35.40 5.04
CA ALA A 200 2.32 -34.24 4.55
C ALA A 200 2.63 -33.97 3.07
N SER A 201 1.56 -33.70 2.28
CA SER A 201 1.70 -33.27 0.89
C SER A 201 2.23 -31.83 0.80
N ASP A 202 2.83 -31.46 -0.32
CA ASP A 202 3.39 -30.12 -0.54
C ASP A 202 2.34 -29.01 -0.37
N LEU A 203 1.10 -29.23 -0.81
CA LEU A 203 0.00 -28.28 -0.57
C LEU A 203 -0.32 -28.15 0.92
N ARG A 204 -0.31 -29.27 1.65
CA ARG A 204 -0.53 -29.24 3.10
C ARG A 204 0.58 -28.45 3.79
N ILE A 205 1.84 -28.70 3.43
CA ILE A 205 3.00 -27.94 3.95
C ILE A 205 2.86 -26.45 3.65
N PHE A 206 2.48 -26.09 2.43
CA PHE A 206 2.26 -24.72 2.04
C PHE A 206 1.24 -24.02 2.97
N PHE A 207 0.04 -24.62 3.13
CA PHE A 207 -1.02 -24.00 3.91
C PHE A 207 -0.80 -24.04 5.43
N THR A 208 -0.19 -25.11 5.95
CA THR A 208 -0.07 -25.30 7.40
C THR A 208 1.23 -24.79 8.00
N ILE A 209 2.29 -24.67 7.20
CA ILE A 209 3.61 -24.22 7.67
C ILE A 209 4.04 -22.92 6.99
N ALA A 210 4.09 -22.89 5.65
CA ALA A 210 4.65 -21.76 4.92
C ALA A 210 3.77 -20.50 5.06
N VAL A 211 2.45 -20.59 4.83
CA VAL A 211 1.51 -19.47 4.92
C VAL A 211 1.50 -18.85 6.32
N PRO A 212 1.30 -19.60 7.42
CA PRO A 212 1.35 -19.02 8.76
C PRO A 212 2.69 -18.39 9.13
N SER A 213 3.80 -19.00 8.68
CA SER A 213 5.15 -18.48 8.93
C SER A 213 5.47 -17.20 8.16
N ALA A 214 4.75 -16.94 7.06
CA ALA A 214 4.90 -15.75 6.22
C ALA A 214 3.81 -14.70 6.44
N LEU A 215 3.04 -14.76 7.54
CA LEU A 215 1.88 -13.90 7.79
C LEU A 215 2.18 -12.41 7.64
N SER A 216 3.34 -11.96 8.11
CA SER A 216 3.76 -10.55 7.95
C SER A 216 3.88 -10.14 6.48
N ALA A 217 4.43 -11.01 5.62
CA ALA A 217 4.52 -10.76 4.18
C ALA A 217 3.13 -10.72 3.52
N TYR A 218 2.19 -11.57 3.97
CA TYR A 218 0.81 -11.54 3.49
C TYR A 218 0.11 -10.23 3.85
N ILE A 219 0.22 -9.77 5.11
CA ILE A 219 -0.38 -8.51 5.56
C ILE A 219 0.18 -7.34 4.75
N VAL A 220 1.49 -7.24 4.62
CA VAL A 220 2.15 -6.17 3.87
C VAL A 220 1.73 -6.19 2.39
N SER A 221 1.80 -7.36 1.74
CA SER A 221 1.44 -7.49 0.33
C SER A 221 -0.03 -7.18 0.09
N PHE A 222 -0.93 -7.63 0.96
CA PHE A 222 -2.36 -7.37 0.85
C PHE A 222 -2.69 -5.88 1.01
N ILE A 223 -2.12 -5.20 2.02
CA ILE A 223 -2.33 -3.76 2.23
C ILE A 223 -1.83 -2.96 1.02
N PHE A 224 -0.62 -3.23 0.52
CA PHE A 224 -0.13 -2.54 -0.65
C PHE A 224 -0.94 -2.85 -1.91
N SER A 225 -1.37 -4.09 -2.07
CA SER A 225 -2.23 -4.48 -3.19
C SER A 225 -3.55 -3.70 -3.18
N ILE A 226 -4.25 -3.64 -2.03
CA ILE A 226 -5.48 -2.84 -1.90
C ILE A 226 -5.21 -1.37 -2.24
N VAL A 227 -4.15 -0.78 -1.66
CA VAL A 227 -3.82 0.63 -1.90
C VAL A 227 -3.59 0.89 -3.39
N TRP A 228 -2.92 -0.02 -4.08
CA TRP A 228 -2.69 0.15 -5.52
C TRP A 228 -3.94 -0.03 -6.35
N TYR A 229 -4.75 -1.06 -6.12
CA TYR A 229 -6.02 -1.24 -6.84
C TYR A 229 -7.00 -0.11 -6.56
N TRP A 230 -7.07 0.37 -5.31
CA TRP A 230 -7.96 1.47 -4.93
C TRP A 230 -7.60 2.80 -5.61
N ASN A 231 -6.31 3.07 -5.78
CA ASN A 231 -5.82 4.30 -6.39
C ASN A 231 -5.58 4.18 -7.91
N GLU A 232 -5.80 3.00 -8.50
CA GLU A 232 -5.58 2.79 -9.94
C GLU A 232 -6.76 3.34 -10.74
N THR A 233 -6.52 4.48 -11.38
CA THR A 233 -7.53 5.15 -12.20
C THR A 233 -7.28 4.98 -13.69
N PHE A 234 -6.01 4.87 -14.11
CA PHE A 234 -5.65 4.84 -15.53
C PHE A 234 -6.11 3.54 -16.22
N LEU A 235 -5.71 2.39 -15.70
CA LEU A 235 -6.09 1.10 -16.29
C LEU A 235 -7.57 0.78 -16.03
N THR A 236 -8.10 1.19 -14.89
CA THR A 236 -9.52 1.06 -14.59
C THR A 236 -10.37 1.82 -15.61
N ALA A 237 -10.04 3.07 -15.94
CA ALA A 237 -10.77 3.85 -16.94
C ALA A 237 -10.65 3.31 -18.38
N ILE A 238 -9.64 2.46 -18.67
CA ILE A 238 -9.48 1.85 -19.99
C ILE A 238 -10.20 0.51 -20.09
N PHE A 239 -10.24 -0.27 -19.00
CA PHE A 239 -10.75 -1.64 -19.03
C PHE A 239 -12.17 -1.76 -18.48
N LEU A 240 -12.64 -0.81 -17.65
CA LEU A 240 -13.99 -0.74 -17.08
C LEU A 240 -14.78 0.44 -17.59
#